data_66c63b877b22a9f04c0e6189303d4738
#
_entry.id   66c63b877b22a9f04c0e6189303d4738
#
_cell.length_a   1.000
_cell.length_b   1.000
_cell.length_c   1.000
_cell.angle_alpha   90.00
_cell.angle_beta   90.00
_cell.angle_gamma   90.00
#
_symmetry.space_group_name_H-M   'P 1'
#
loop_
_entity.id
_entity.type
_entity.pdbx_description
1 polymer ?
#
loop_
_entity_poly.entity_id
_entity_poly.type
_entity_poly.pdbx_seq_one_letter_code
_entity_poly.pdbx_strand_id
1 'polypeptide(L)' 'MKTAEKATRFDRFRYYAEKAADAERKGNYEEAKDHWEVAKLSAKKTANRDWAEQRAEFCKRMHKKPF' A
#
# COMPACT_ATOMS: atom_id res chain seq x y z
N MET A 1 16.90 -17.17 15.01
CA MET A 1 16.57 -16.91 14.77
C MET A 1 16.70 -16.39 13.89
N LYS A 2 16.77 -16.21 13.28
CA LYS A 2 16.79 -15.73 12.45
C LYS A 2 16.12 -14.83 12.11
N THR A 3 15.28 -14.90 12.29
CA THR A 3 14.37 -13.91 12.14
C THR A 3 14.93 -12.60 12.48
N ALA A 4 15.88 -12.54 13.25
CA ALA A 4 16.44 -11.30 13.62
C ALA A 4 16.87 -10.56 12.40
N GLU A 5 17.42 -11.20 11.46
CA GLU A 5 17.82 -10.55 10.35
C GLU A 5 16.74 -10.04 9.52
N LYS A 6 15.66 -10.70 9.55
CA LYS A 6 14.55 -10.20 8.88
C LYS A 6 14.09 -8.96 9.49
N ALA A 7 14.12 -8.87 10.75
CA ALA A 7 13.64 -7.72 11.44
C ALA A 7 14.45 -6.52 11.12
N THR A 8 15.69 -6.69 10.80
CA THR A 8 16.48 -5.53 10.52
C THR A 8 16.34 -5.07 9.08
N ARG A 9 15.65 -5.84 8.26
CA ARG A 9 15.44 -5.44 6.91
C ARG A 9 14.05 -4.93 6.76
N PHE A 10 13.82 -3.67 7.03
CA PHE A 10 12.50 -3.07 6.93
C PHE A 10 12.07 -3.09 5.47
N ASP A 11 10.93 -3.70 5.23
CA ASP A 11 10.36 -3.76 3.88
C ASP A 11 9.31 -2.67 3.77
N ARG A 12 9.70 -1.53 3.29
CA ARG A 12 8.81 -0.39 3.21
C ARG A 12 7.60 -0.65 2.34
N PHE A 13 7.80 -1.31 1.21
CA PHE A 13 6.66 -1.60 0.34
C PHE A 13 5.61 -2.41 1.09
N ARG A 14 6.03 -3.48 1.75
CA ARG A 14 5.08 -4.33 2.43
C ARG A 14 4.40 -3.60 3.58
N TYR A 15 5.16 -2.82 4.31
CA TYR A 15 4.62 -2.08 5.44
C TYR A 15 3.50 -1.16 4.99
N TYR A 16 3.71 -0.38 3.94
CA TYR A 16 2.68 0.55 3.48
C TYR A 16 1.56 -0.14 2.74
N ALA A 17 1.85 -1.25 2.05
CA ALA A 17 0.79 -1.99 1.40
C ALA A 17 -0.17 -2.58 2.44
N GLU A 18 0.35 -3.05 3.56
CA GLU A 18 -0.50 -3.58 4.59
C GLU A 18 -1.31 -2.49 5.27
N LYS A 19 -0.71 -1.33 5.47
CA LYS A 19 -1.44 -0.21 6.05
C LYS A 19 -2.54 0.24 5.10
N ALA A 20 -2.26 0.24 3.80
CA ALA A 20 -3.25 0.65 2.83
C ALA A 20 -4.41 -0.34 2.80
N ALA A 21 -4.10 -1.63 2.84
CA ALA A 21 -5.16 -2.63 2.82
C ALA A 21 -6.04 -2.52 4.06
N ASP A 22 -5.43 -2.23 5.19
CA ASP A 22 -6.18 -2.06 6.41
C ASP A 22 -7.10 -0.85 6.32
N ALA A 23 -6.61 0.25 5.77
CA ALA A 23 -7.43 1.44 5.59
C ALA A 23 -8.59 1.15 4.64
N GLU A 24 -8.36 0.35 3.60
CA GLU A 24 -9.43 -0.01 2.69
C GLU A 24 -10.52 -0.80 3.41
N ARG A 25 -10.12 -1.73 4.27
CA ARG A 25 -11.10 -2.52 4.99
C ARG A 25 -11.97 -1.65 5.89
N LYS A 26 -11.43 -0.53 6.34
CA LYS A 26 -12.18 0.38 7.18
C LYS A 26 -12.95 1.42 6.39
N GLY A 27 -12.83 1.37 5.08
CA GLY A 27 -13.51 2.34 4.23
C GLY A 27 -12.84 3.69 4.16
N ASN A 28 -11.61 3.77 4.65
CA ASN A 28 -10.90 5.03 4.67
C ASN A 28 -10.07 5.13 3.41
N TYR A 29 -10.73 5.43 2.31
CA TYR A 29 -10.08 5.35 1.01
C TYR A 29 -9.07 6.45 0.76
N GLU A 30 -9.23 7.60 1.38
CA GLU A 30 -8.27 8.65 1.20
C GLU A 30 -6.93 8.25 1.82
N GLU A 31 -6.96 7.72 3.01
CA GLU A 31 -5.75 7.28 3.67
C GLU A 31 -5.16 6.08 2.96
N ALA A 32 -6.02 5.17 2.48
CA ALA A 32 -5.55 4.01 1.75
C ALA A 32 -4.81 4.44 0.49
N LYS A 33 -5.35 5.41 -0.21
CA LYS A 33 -4.72 5.91 -1.42
C LYS A 33 -3.33 6.43 -1.11
N ASP A 34 -3.21 7.21 -0.05
CA ASP A 34 -1.91 7.78 0.30
C ASP A 34 -0.90 6.69 0.64
N HIS A 35 -1.34 5.66 1.36
CA HIS A 35 -0.43 4.57 1.70
C HIS A 35 -0.05 3.77 0.45
N TRP A 36 -0.98 3.56 -0.49
CA TRP A 36 -0.65 2.85 -1.70
C TRP A 36 0.34 3.64 -2.54
N GLU A 37 0.24 4.98 -2.51
CA GLU A 37 1.18 5.79 -3.25
C GLU A 37 2.60 5.64 -2.69
N VAL A 38 2.73 5.61 -1.38
CA VAL A 38 4.04 5.40 -0.77
C VAL A 38 4.54 4.00 -1.08
N ALA A 39 3.65 3.01 -1.04
CA ALA A 39 4.05 1.65 -1.37
C ALA A 39 4.56 1.58 -2.80
N LYS A 40 3.88 2.26 -3.70
CA LYS A 40 4.28 2.26 -5.09
C LYS A 40 5.69 2.80 -5.24
N LEU A 41 5.99 3.90 -4.57
CA LEU A 41 7.31 4.50 -4.66
C LEU A 41 8.38 3.64 -4.00
N SER A 42 7.97 2.75 -3.12
CA SER A 42 8.90 1.90 -2.41
C SER A 42 9.12 0.55 -3.08
N ALA A 43 8.32 0.24 -4.09
CA ALA A 43 8.38 -1.06 -4.71
C ALA A 43 9.65 -1.22 -5.54
N LYS A 44 10.29 -2.34 -5.41
CA LYS A 44 11.47 -2.62 -6.19
C LYS A 44 11.17 -3.42 -7.43
N LYS A 45 10.09 -4.17 -7.40
CA LYS A 45 9.69 -4.95 -8.55
C LYS A 45 8.59 -4.27 -9.31
N THR A 46 8.66 -4.35 -10.63
CA THR A 46 7.65 -3.73 -11.46
C THR A 46 6.26 -4.24 -11.15
N ALA A 47 6.14 -5.56 -10.92
CA ALA A 47 4.83 -6.12 -10.64
C ALA A 47 4.23 -5.51 -9.37
N ASN A 48 5.05 -5.31 -8.35
CA ASN A 48 4.55 -4.73 -7.11
C ASN A 48 4.18 -3.27 -7.31
N ARG A 49 4.95 -2.56 -8.10
CA ARG A 49 4.65 -1.17 -8.36
C ARG A 49 3.35 -1.03 -9.13
N ASP A 50 3.15 -1.87 -10.13
CA ASP A 50 1.93 -1.82 -10.92
C ASP A 50 0.73 -2.16 -10.06
N TRP A 51 0.87 -3.14 -9.19
CA TRP A 51 -0.22 -3.54 -8.31
C TRP A 51 -0.60 -2.39 -7.38
N ALA A 52 0.40 -1.77 -6.75
CA ALA A 52 0.12 -0.66 -5.83
C ALA A 52 -0.49 0.52 -6.58
N GLU A 53 -0.05 0.75 -7.80
CA GLU A 53 -0.60 1.84 -8.58
C GLU A 53 -2.07 1.60 -8.88
N GLN A 54 -2.42 0.38 -9.24
CA GLN A 54 -3.82 0.07 -9.52
C GLN A 54 -4.67 0.17 -8.29
N ARG A 55 -4.14 -0.25 -7.13
CA ARG A 55 -4.91 -0.10 -5.90
C ARG A 55 -5.09 1.37 -5.53
N ALA A 56 -4.05 2.17 -5.75
CA ALA A 56 -4.17 3.60 -5.45
C ALA A 56 -5.24 4.23 -6.33
N GLU A 57 -5.29 3.83 -7.60
CA GLU A 57 -6.31 4.37 -8.49
C GLU A 57 -7.70 3.94 -8.06
N PHE A 58 -7.83 2.68 -7.62
CA PHE A 58 -9.11 2.21 -7.13
C PHE A 58 -9.56 3.05 -5.93
N CYS A 59 -8.66 3.27 -4.98
CA CYS A 59 -9.02 4.03 -3.79
C CYS A 59 -9.37 5.47 -4.12
N LYS A 60 -8.67 6.02 -5.10
CA LYS A 60 -8.92 7.37 -5.52
C LYS A 60 -10.33 7.49 -6.09
N ARG A 61 -10.74 6.52 -6.90
CA ARG A 61 -12.08 6.52 -7.45
C ARG A 61 -13.12 6.36 -6.36
N MET A 62 -12.86 5.47 -5.41
CA MET A 62 -13.81 5.24 -4.34
C MET A 62 -13.96 6.46 -3.45
N HIS A 63 -12.88 7.17 -3.25
CA HIS A 63 -12.94 8.35 -2.41
C HIS A 63 -13.70 9.47 -3.10
N LYS A 64 -13.50 9.64 -4.39
CA LYS A 64 -14.16 10.68 -5.10
C LYS A 64 -15.59 10.42 -5.40
N LYS A 65 -15.99 9.19 -5.62
CA LYS A 65 -17.34 8.85 -5.97
C LYS A 65 -17.93 8.09 -4.91
N PRO A 66 -18.36 8.70 -3.94
CA PRO A 66 -19.00 7.99 -2.88
C PRO A 66 -20.16 7.29 -3.41
N PHE A 67 -20.69 7.36 -4.15
CA PHE A 67 -21.80 6.65 -4.59
C PHE A 67 -22.12 6.58 -5.19
#